data_c5118d3c96538d56884bbc9d3288ef15
#
_entry.id   c5118d3c96538d56884bbc9d3288ef15
#
_cell.length_a   1.000
_cell.length_b   1.000
_cell.length_c   1.000
_cell.angle_alpha   90.00
_cell.angle_beta   90.00
_cell.angle_gamma   90.00
#
_symmetry.space_group_name_H-M   'P 1'
#
loop_
_entity.id
_entity.type
_entity.pdbx_description
1 polymer ?
#
loop_
_entity_poly.entity_id
_entity_poly.type
_entity_poly.pdbx_seq_one_letter_code
_entity_poly.pdbx_strand_id
1 'polypeptide(L)'
;ANMWRTVDDFWDNWSQLNYQFEVCAKWAPHIAPGTWPDADMLPLGRISIRGERGAERWTQFSRDEQYTMMNLWTIFKSPLMFGGHLPMNDAATDSLLTNREVLYMHAHSVNNRQVIREDNRVVWSADDPKNHDKFVALFNLGGSEFVNPKNALWRSGTISYLTTGHATEVDVEIPEGTRELALIATDGGDGYDCDHADWINPTVTLADGSTIDLTAKKYLRGTCGWGSIAVNRNLSGGTLSINGKKYA
;
A
#
# COMPACT_ATOMS: atom_id res chain seq x y z
N ALA A 1 -10.17 10.03 -27.58
CA ALA A 1 -9.53 8.73 -27.28
C ALA A 1 -10.54 7.80 -26.65
N ASN A 2 -10.45 6.52 -26.97
CA ASN A 2 -11.32 5.50 -26.35
C ASN A 2 -10.78 5.04 -25.00
N MET A 3 -9.47 5.12 -24.79
CA MET A 3 -8.79 4.78 -23.57
C MET A 3 -7.64 5.77 -23.33
N TRP A 4 -7.42 6.20 -22.10
CA TRP A 4 -6.32 7.09 -21.73
C TRP A 4 -5.88 6.83 -20.30
N ARG A 5 -4.58 6.87 -20.05
CA ARG A 5 -3.98 6.79 -18.72
C ARG A 5 -4.33 8.02 -17.91
N THR A 6 -4.65 7.80 -16.64
CA THR A 6 -5.04 8.87 -15.70
C THR A 6 -3.93 9.25 -14.74
N VAL A 7 -2.92 8.42 -14.60
CA VAL A 7 -1.76 8.58 -13.71
C VAL A 7 -0.49 8.08 -14.38
N ASP A 8 0.65 8.35 -13.77
CA ASP A 8 1.93 7.70 -14.06
C ASP A 8 1.88 6.21 -13.70
N ASP A 9 2.99 5.49 -13.88
CA ASP A 9 3.07 4.05 -13.63
C ASP A 9 2.66 3.69 -12.22
N PHE A 10 1.62 2.87 -12.12
CA PHE A 10 1.07 2.39 -10.87
C PHE A 10 1.70 1.05 -10.49
N TRP A 11 2.18 0.97 -9.26
CA TRP A 11 2.77 -0.25 -8.69
C TRP A 11 2.15 -0.60 -7.35
N ASP A 12 2.64 -1.67 -6.74
CA ASP A 12 2.16 -2.26 -5.49
C ASP A 12 2.52 -1.43 -4.24
N ASN A 13 2.06 -0.19 -4.21
CA ASN A 13 2.30 0.78 -3.15
C ASN A 13 0.99 1.40 -2.64
N TRP A 14 0.78 1.36 -1.32
CA TRP A 14 -0.45 1.86 -0.72
C TRP A 14 -0.69 3.36 -0.96
N SER A 15 0.34 4.20 -0.92
CA SER A 15 0.16 5.64 -1.14
C SER A 15 -0.33 5.93 -2.55
N GLN A 16 0.17 5.18 -3.55
CA GLN A 16 -0.32 5.26 -4.92
C GLN A 16 -1.77 4.79 -5.02
N LEU A 17 -2.12 3.67 -4.38
CA LEU A 17 -3.50 3.17 -4.37
C LEU A 17 -4.45 4.15 -3.68
N ASN A 18 -4.04 4.74 -2.56
CA ASN A 18 -4.84 5.74 -1.86
C ASN A 18 -5.08 7.00 -2.73
N TYR A 19 -4.06 7.45 -3.46
CA TYR A 19 -4.18 8.57 -4.40
C TYR A 19 -5.13 8.27 -5.56
N GLN A 20 -5.22 7.02 -6.00
CA GLN A 20 -6.15 6.62 -7.07
C GLN A 20 -7.62 6.91 -6.75
N PHE A 21 -8.00 6.95 -5.49
CA PHE A 21 -9.38 7.32 -5.12
C PHE A 21 -9.73 8.76 -5.54
N GLU A 22 -8.79 9.69 -5.41
CA GLU A 22 -8.96 11.07 -5.87
C GLU A 22 -9.00 11.13 -7.41
N VAL A 23 -8.05 10.47 -8.04
CA VAL A 23 -7.94 10.43 -9.51
C VAL A 23 -9.18 9.79 -10.15
N CYS A 24 -9.61 8.64 -9.65
CA CYS A 24 -10.82 7.97 -10.13
C CYS A 24 -12.08 8.84 -9.96
N ALA A 25 -12.24 9.50 -8.82
CA ALA A 25 -13.35 10.41 -8.59
C ALA A 25 -13.37 11.58 -9.59
N LYS A 26 -12.20 12.14 -9.89
CA LYS A 26 -12.04 13.21 -10.89
C LYS A 26 -12.42 12.76 -12.31
N TRP A 27 -12.05 11.53 -12.69
CA TRP A 27 -12.27 11.03 -14.04
C TRP A 27 -13.59 10.30 -14.23
N ALA A 28 -14.29 9.88 -13.18
CA ALA A 28 -15.58 9.19 -13.27
C ALA A 28 -16.63 9.90 -14.14
N PRO A 29 -16.77 11.24 -14.10
CA PRO A 29 -17.73 11.94 -14.98
C PRO A 29 -17.44 11.83 -16.48
N HIS A 30 -16.26 11.37 -16.87
CA HIS A 30 -15.85 11.23 -18.27
C HIS A 30 -16.02 9.80 -18.80
N ILE A 31 -16.54 8.89 -17.98
CA ILE A 31 -16.87 7.52 -18.39
C ILE A 31 -18.14 7.56 -19.25
N ALA A 32 -18.04 7.02 -20.45
CA ALA A 32 -19.16 6.92 -21.38
C ALA A 32 -19.04 5.62 -22.21
N PRO A 33 -20.10 5.19 -22.91
CA PRO A 33 -19.98 4.04 -23.79
C PRO A 33 -18.83 4.20 -24.79
N GLY A 34 -17.92 3.22 -24.81
CA GLY A 34 -16.73 3.22 -25.67
C GLY A 34 -15.58 4.09 -25.18
N THR A 35 -15.61 4.58 -23.93
CA THR A 35 -14.52 5.36 -23.34
C THR A 35 -14.15 4.86 -21.95
N TRP A 36 -12.84 4.73 -21.69
CA TRP A 36 -12.33 4.16 -20.44
C TRP A 36 -11.11 4.95 -19.94
N PRO A 37 -11.26 5.71 -18.85
CA PRO A 37 -10.10 6.20 -18.11
C PRO A 37 -9.36 5.03 -17.48
N ASP A 38 -8.08 4.91 -17.77
CA ASP A 38 -7.23 3.79 -17.38
C ASP A 38 -6.44 4.15 -16.11
N ALA A 39 -6.77 3.50 -15.00
CA ALA A 39 -6.08 3.66 -13.73
C ALA A 39 -4.78 2.84 -13.64
N ASP A 40 -4.35 2.28 -14.77
CA ASP A 40 -3.17 1.42 -14.95
C ASP A 40 -3.40 -0.04 -14.55
N MET A 41 -2.32 -0.81 -14.59
CA MET A 41 -2.31 -2.25 -14.39
C MET A 41 -2.76 -2.67 -12.98
N LEU A 42 -3.07 -3.97 -12.86
CA LEU A 42 -3.28 -4.65 -11.60
C LEU A 42 -1.98 -5.37 -11.18
N PRO A 43 -1.12 -4.78 -10.33
CA PRO A 43 0.13 -5.40 -9.89
C PRO A 43 -0.13 -6.44 -8.79
N LEU A 44 -0.79 -7.52 -9.17
CA LEU A 44 -1.18 -8.65 -8.32
C LEU A 44 -0.37 -9.91 -8.62
N GLY A 45 -0.36 -10.85 -7.69
CA GLY A 45 0.35 -12.11 -7.84
C GLY A 45 1.87 -11.93 -7.89
N ARG A 46 2.54 -12.68 -8.75
CA ARG A 46 3.99 -12.59 -8.97
C ARG A 46 4.30 -11.51 -9.98
N ILE A 47 5.08 -10.51 -9.60
CA ILE A 47 5.38 -9.32 -10.39
C ILE A 47 6.88 -9.08 -10.51
N SER A 48 7.26 -8.17 -11.41
CA SER A 48 8.66 -7.77 -11.66
C SER A 48 9.58 -8.93 -12.04
N ILE A 49 9.07 -9.93 -12.77
CA ILE A 49 9.81 -11.14 -13.13
C ILE A 49 10.97 -10.89 -14.08
N ARG A 50 11.00 -9.76 -14.76
CA ARG A 50 12.09 -9.31 -15.61
C ARG A 50 12.84 -8.11 -15.05
N GLY A 51 12.62 -7.80 -13.77
CA GLY A 51 13.22 -6.65 -13.11
C GLY A 51 12.67 -5.29 -13.57
N GLU A 52 11.41 -5.25 -14.01
CA GLU A 52 10.75 -4.02 -14.49
C GLU A 52 10.74 -2.94 -13.40
N ARG A 53 10.52 -3.36 -12.15
CA ARG A 53 10.61 -2.46 -10.99
C ARG A 53 11.08 -3.22 -9.75
N GLY A 54 12.37 -3.18 -9.50
CA GLY A 54 13.01 -3.96 -8.43
C GLY A 54 13.10 -5.45 -8.76
N ALA A 55 13.42 -6.27 -7.76
CA ALA A 55 13.53 -7.72 -7.91
C ALA A 55 12.17 -8.38 -8.10
N GLU A 56 12.20 -9.58 -8.69
CA GLU A 56 11.03 -10.45 -8.77
C GLU A 56 10.47 -10.72 -7.37
N ARG A 57 9.16 -10.53 -7.21
CA ARG A 57 8.47 -10.67 -5.91
C ARG A 57 6.99 -10.98 -6.04
N TRP A 58 6.38 -11.41 -4.96
CA TRP A 58 4.93 -11.29 -4.80
C TRP A 58 4.55 -9.84 -4.57
N THR A 59 3.34 -9.44 -5.01
CA THR A 59 2.82 -8.10 -4.71
C THR A 59 2.98 -7.76 -3.23
N GLN A 60 3.40 -6.52 -2.96
CA GLN A 60 3.53 -6.01 -1.59
C GLN A 60 2.17 -5.61 -0.98
N PHE A 61 1.13 -5.51 -1.81
CA PHE A 61 -0.20 -5.26 -1.29
C PHE A 61 -0.64 -6.36 -0.32
N SER A 62 -1.09 -5.96 0.86
CA SER A 62 -1.81 -6.85 1.75
C SER A 62 -3.06 -7.38 1.06
N ARG A 63 -3.67 -8.41 1.62
CA ARG A 63 -4.91 -8.96 1.04
C ARG A 63 -6.02 -7.90 0.96
N ASP A 64 -6.17 -7.08 2.00
CA ASP A 64 -7.17 -6.02 2.04
C ASP A 64 -6.91 -4.93 1.00
N GLU A 65 -5.65 -4.59 0.75
CA GLU A 65 -5.26 -3.64 -0.30
C GLU A 65 -5.52 -4.21 -1.70
N GLN A 66 -5.29 -5.51 -1.91
CA GLN A 66 -5.63 -6.18 -3.17
C GLN A 66 -7.15 -6.14 -3.43
N TYR A 67 -7.98 -6.42 -2.41
CA TYR A 67 -9.43 -6.27 -2.51
C TYR A 67 -9.84 -4.81 -2.75
N THR A 68 -9.23 -3.88 -2.06
CA THR A 68 -9.48 -2.44 -2.21
C THR A 68 -9.19 -2.00 -3.65
N MET A 69 -8.04 -2.36 -4.19
CA MET A 69 -7.67 -2.04 -5.56
C MET A 69 -8.65 -2.65 -6.57
N MET A 70 -8.90 -3.96 -6.47
CA MET A 70 -9.79 -4.64 -7.42
C MET A 70 -11.20 -4.04 -7.42
N ASN A 71 -11.75 -3.74 -6.24
CA ASN A 71 -13.06 -3.11 -6.11
C ASN A 71 -13.08 -1.69 -6.67
N LEU A 72 -12.01 -0.90 -6.48
CA LEU A 72 -11.94 0.45 -7.05
C LEU A 72 -11.86 0.39 -8.57
N TRP A 73 -10.95 -0.42 -9.16
CA TRP A 73 -10.84 -0.54 -10.62
C TRP A 73 -12.16 -0.97 -11.26
N THR A 74 -12.85 -1.91 -10.64
CA THR A 74 -14.09 -2.46 -11.19
C THR A 74 -15.26 -1.49 -11.08
N ILE A 75 -15.44 -0.81 -9.95
CA ILE A 75 -16.54 0.16 -9.83
C ILE A 75 -16.24 1.47 -10.56
N PHE A 76 -14.99 1.86 -10.72
CA PHE A 76 -14.56 2.99 -11.57
C PHE A 76 -14.61 2.63 -13.05
N LYS A 77 -14.68 1.35 -13.42
CA LYS A 77 -14.62 0.84 -14.81
C LYS A 77 -13.28 1.09 -15.51
N SER A 78 -12.17 1.09 -14.76
CA SER A 78 -10.85 1.03 -15.37
C SER A 78 -10.68 -0.26 -16.16
N PRO A 79 -9.99 -0.27 -17.30
CA PRO A 79 -9.57 -1.51 -17.94
C PRO A 79 -8.83 -2.41 -16.95
N LEU A 80 -9.11 -3.72 -16.98
CA LEU A 80 -8.46 -4.69 -16.09
C LEU A 80 -7.24 -5.29 -16.81
N MET A 81 -6.11 -4.63 -16.69
CA MET A 81 -4.85 -5.08 -17.27
C MET A 81 -3.99 -5.74 -16.19
N PHE A 82 -3.86 -7.05 -16.26
CA PHE A 82 -3.09 -7.80 -15.26
C PHE A 82 -1.60 -7.56 -15.42
N GLY A 83 -0.96 -7.04 -14.37
CA GLY A 83 0.47 -6.72 -14.34
C GLY A 83 1.35 -7.84 -13.75
N GLY A 84 0.78 -8.96 -13.35
CA GLY A 84 1.49 -10.11 -12.82
C GLY A 84 1.74 -11.23 -13.83
N HIS A 85 2.33 -12.32 -13.37
CA HIS A 85 2.65 -13.50 -14.18
C HIS A 85 1.59 -14.59 -13.99
N LEU A 86 0.59 -14.66 -14.90
CA LEU A 86 -0.56 -15.55 -14.80
C LEU A 86 -0.22 -17.01 -14.46
N PRO A 87 0.80 -17.65 -15.07
CA PRO A 87 1.13 -19.03 -14.77
C PRO A 87 1.59 -19.30 -13.34
N MET A 88 1.95 -18.25 -12.58
CA MET A 88 2.43 -18.33 -11.21
C MET A 88 1.41 -17.82 -10.18
N ASN A 89 0.18 -17.55 -10.60
CA ASN A 89 -0.85 -17.08 -9.68
C ASN A 89 -1.14 -18.09 -8.58
N ASP A 90 -1.39 -17.59 -7.39
CA ASP A 90 -2.01 -18.36 -6.32
C ASP A 90 -3.55 -18.38 -6.45
N ALA A 91 -4.18 -19.33 -5.79
CA ALA A 91 -5.64 -19.48 -5.81
C ALA A 91 -6.38 -18.23 -5.35
N ALA A 92 -5.77 -17.41 -4.50
CA ALA A 92 -6.38 -16.20 -3.99
C ALA A 92 -6.32 -15.07 -5.03
N THR A 93 -5.23 -14.93 -5.79
CA THR A 93 -5.13 -14.01 -6.92
C THR A 93 -6.13 -14.40 -8.01
N ASP A 94 -6.21 -15.69 -8.34
CA ASP A 94 -7.18 -16.18 -9.32
C ASP A 94 -8.62 -15.91 -8.87
N SER A 95 -8.94 -16.09 -7.60
CA SER A 95 -10.26 -15.78 -7.04
C SER A 95 -10.64 -14.31 -7.19
N LEU A 96 -9.69 -13.39 -7.02
CA LEU A 96 -9.93 -11.95 -7.26
C LEU A 96 -10.22 -11.68 -8.75
N LEU A 97 -9.40 -12.21 -9.63
CA LEU A 97 -9.48 -11.96 -11.07
C LEU A 97 -10.69 -12.62 -11.75
N THR A 98 -11.25 -13.65 -11.14
CA THR A 98 -12.35 -14.46 -11.73
C THR A 98 -13.68 -14.33 -10.98
N ASN A 99 -13.80 -13.41 -10.05
CA ASN A 99 -15.05 -13.17 -9.31
C ASN A 99 -16.14 -12.68 -10.28
N ARG A 100 -17.13 -13.53 -10.53
CA ARG A 100 -18.16 -13.31 -11.55
C ARG A 100 -19.06 -12.10 -11.22
N GLU A 101 -19.36 -11.84 -9.96
CA GLU A 101 -20.23 -10.74 -9.54
C GLU A 101 -19.51 -9.39 -9.72
N VAL A 102 -18.25 -9.32 -9.34
CA VAL A 102 -17.41 -8.14 -9.52
C VAL A 102 -17.17 -7.85 -11.00
N LEU A 103 -16.89 -8.88 -11.80
CA LEU A 103 -16.73 -8.74 -13.24
C LEU A 103 -18.06 -8.39 -13.94
N TYR A 104 -19.20 -8.88 -13.45
CA TYR A 104 -20.51 -8.48 -13.94
C TYR A 104 -20.76 -6.98 -13.71
N MET A 105 -20.51 -6.49 -12.48
CA MET A 105 -20.58 -5.06 -12.17
C MET A 105 -19.67 -4.25 -13.10
N HIS A 106 -18.41 -4.65 -13.25
CA HIS A 106 -17.46 -3.98 -14.12
C HIS A 106 -17.95 -3.88 -15.57
N ALA A 107 -18.50 -4.97 -16.11
CA ALA A 107 -18.96 -5.01 -17.51
C ALA A 107 -20.24 -4.19 -17.74
N HIS A 108 -21.19 -4.21 -16.80
CA HIS A 108 -22.56 -3.78 -17.07
C HIS A 108 -23.00 -2.50 -16.35
N SER A 109 -22.35 -2.14 -15.25
CA SER A 109 -22.75 -0.96 -14.47
C SER A 109 -22.65 0.35 -15.26
N VAL A 110 -23.53 1.29 -14.92
CA VAL A 110 -23.56 2.65 -15.45
C VAL A 110 -23.66 3.66 -14.32
N ASN A 111 -23.45 4.95 -14.64
CA ASN A 111 -23.52 6.04 -13.66
C ASN A 111 -22.56 5.85 -12.46
N ASN A 112 -21.41 5.27 -12.71
CA ASN A 112 -20.40 4.98 -11.72
C ASN A 112 -19.82 6.28 -11.16
N ARG A 113 -19.88 6.48 -9.83
CA ARG A 113 -19.39 7.69 -9.18
C ARG A 113 -19.07 7.50 -7.72
N GLN A 114 -18.16 8.29 -7.21
CA GLN A 114 -17.96 8.47 -5.79
C GLN A 114 -19.10 9.32 -5.21
N VAL A 115 -19.76 8.81 -4.17
CA VAL A 115 -20.90 9.49 -3.52
C VAL A 115 -20.58 10.03 -2.14
N ILE A 116 -19.60 9.44 -1.45
CA ILE A 116 -19.11 9.91 -0.15
C ILE A 116 -17.59 9.91 -0.17
N ARG A 117 -16.99 10.94 0.39
CA ARG A 117 -15.59 11.02 0.77
C ARG A 117 -15.51 11.79 2.09
N GLU A 118 -15.34 11.07 3.19
CA GLU A 118 -15.22 11.63 4.53
C GLU A 118 -14.02 10.98 5.20
N ASP A 119 -12.99 11.74 5.39
CA ASP A 119 -11.70 11.24 5.91
C ASP A 119 -11.24 9.98 5.15
N ASN A 120 -11.20 8.85 5.84
CA ASN A 120 -10.80 7.55 5.29
C ASN A 120 -11.98 6.72 4.77
N ARG A 121 -13.21 7.22 4.85
CA ARG A 121 -14.40 6.51 4.37
C ARG A 121 -14.77 6.98 2.99
N VAL A 122 -14.83 6.05 2.07
CA VAL A 122 -15.21 6.32 0.68
C VAL A 122 -16.34 5.39 0.27
N VAL A 123 -17.34 5.95 -0.35
CA VAL A 123 -18.45 5.18 -0.92
C VAL A 123 -18.58 5.48 -2.41
N TRP A 124 -18.63 4.45 -3.20
CA TRP A 124 -18.96 4.50 -4.62
C TRP A 124 -20.31 3.85 -4.87
N SER A 125 -21.02 4.35 -5.86
CA SER A 125 -22.27 3.78 -6.33
C SER A 125 -22.28 3.70 -7.85
N ALA A 126 -22.96 2.68 -8.35
CA ALA A 126 -23.26 2.50 -9.76
C ALA A 126 -24.66 1.88 -9.92
N ASP A 127 -25.23 1.96 -11.10
CA ASP A 127 -26.56 1.43 -11.40
C ASP A 127 -26.42 0.14 -12.23
N ASP A 128 -27.26 -0.86 -11.95
CA ASP A 128 -27.50 -1.97 -12.88
C ASP A 128 -28.62 -1.59 -13.84
N PRO A 129 -28.34 -1.42 -15.14
CA PRO A 129 -29.36 -1.00 -16.11
C PRO A 129 -30.44 -2.06 -16.36
N LYS A 130 -30.25 -3.32 -15.93
CA LYS A 130 -31.20 -4.40 -16.16
C LYS A 130 -32.39 -4.42 -15.21
N ASN A 131 -32.14 -4.14 -13.93
CA ASN A 131 -33.14 -4.33 -12.86
C ASN A 131 -33.29 -3.13 -11.95
N HIS A 132 -32.61 -2.02 -12.26
CA HIS A 132 -32.57 -0.78 -11.45
C HIS A 132 -31.94 -0.95 -10.06
N ASP A 133 -31.24 -2.05 -9.80
CA ASP A 133 -30.47 -2.22 -8.58
C ASP A 133 -29.25 -1.29 -8.54
N LYS A 134 -28.67 -1.14 -7.35
CA LYS A 134 -27.47 -0.37 -7.13
C LYS A 134 -26.32 -1.28 -6.74
N PHE A 135 -25.19 -1.06 -7.38
CA PHE A 135 -23.91 -1.51 -6.85
C PHE A 135 -23.37 -0.48 -5.87
N VAL A 136 -22.91 -0.91 -4.73
CA VAL A 136 -22.31 -0.04 -3.71
C VAL A 136 -20.99 -0.64 -3.28
N ALA A 137 -19.92 0.13 -3.37
CA ALA A 137 -18.62 -0.24 -2.84
C ALA A 137 -18.27 0.65 -1.64
N LEU A 138 -17.98 0.01 -0.51
CA LEU A 138 -17.62 0.66 0.74
C LEU A 138 -16.12 0.46 0.99
N PHE A 139 -15.40 1.55 1.16
CA PHE A 139 -13.97 1.51 1.40
C PHE A 139 -13.64 2.20 2.72
N ASN A 140 -12.81 1.54 3.52
CA ASN A 140 -12.12 2.13 4.64
C ASN A 140 -10.63 2.25 4.29
N LEU A 141 -10.18 3.46 3.97
CA LEU A 141 -8.79 3.75 3.60
C LEU A 141 -7.92 4.06 4.81
N GLY A 142 -8.54 4.15 6.01
CA GLY A 142 -7.80 4.26 7.25
C GLY A 142 -7.10 2.94 7.52
N GLY A 143 -5.79 2.98 7.61
CA GLY A 143 -5.10 2.00 8.42
C GLY A 143 -5.69 2.01 9.84
N SER A 144 -5.42 1.02 10.66
CA SER A 144 -5.73 1.13 12.08
C SER A 144 -5.19 2.47 12.60
N GLU A 145 -5.87 3.13 13.54
CA GLU A 145 -5.34 4.32 14.25
C GLU A 145 -3.90 4.11 14.72
N PHE A 146 -3.54 2.87 14.87
CA PHE A 146 -2.24 2.34 15.19
C PHE A 146 -1.10 2.83 14.26
N VAL A 147 -1.33 2.96 12.95
CA VAL A 147 -0.31 3.46 12.00
C VAL A 147 -0.43 4.94 11.67
N ASN A 148 -1.22 5.70 12.44
CA ASN A 148 -1.26 7.15 12.30
C ASN A 148 -0.03 7.77 12.99
N PRO A 149 0.91 8.39 12.26
CA PRO A 149 2.08 9.01 12.88
C PRO A 149 1.74 10.04 13.95
N LYS A 150 0.55 10.67 13.88
CA LYS A 150 0.10 11.64 14.90
C LYS A 150 -0.10 11.02 16.29
N ASN A 151 -0.36 9.72 16.34
CA ASN A 151 -0.58 8.95 17.57
C ASN A 151 0.68 8.19 18.02
N ALA A 152 1.85 8.54 17.50
CA ALA A 152 3.09 7.86 17.85
C ALA A 152 3.42 8.01 19.34
N LEU A 153 3.76 6.91 20.00
CA LEU A 153 4.25 6.90 21.40
C LEU A 153 5.57 7.64 21.53
N TRP A 154 6.37 7.64 20.48
CA TRP A 154 7.67 8.27 20.44
C TRP A 154 7.96 8.84 19.05
N ARG A 155 8.78 9.91 18.99
CA ARG A 155 9.24 10.56 17.76
C ARG A 155 10.68 11.01 17.90
N SER A 156 11.49 10.77 16.89
CA SER A 156 12.89 11.23 16.84
C SER A 156 13.04 12.75 16.66
N GLY A 157 12.03 13.43 16.13
CA GLY A 157 12.29 14.64 15.35
C GLY A 157 12.99 14.28 14.02
N THR A 158 13.33 15.30 13.24
CA THR A 158 14.01 15.09 11.95
C THR A 158 15.46 14.66 12.17
N ILE A 159 15.86 13.54 11.61
CA ILE A 159 17.25 13.07 11.56
C ILE A 159 17.80 13.47 10.19
N SER A 160 18.82 14.29 10.15
CA SER A 160 19.45 14.78 8.92
C SER A 160 20.96 14.55 8.95
N TYR A 161 21.64 14.96 7.88
CA TYR A 161 23.12 14.95 7.84
C TYR A 161 23.75 15.87 8.90
N LEU A 162 22.99 16.79 9.49
CA LEU A 162 23.42 17.66 10.59
C LEU A 162 23.22 16.99 11.97
N THR A 163 22.46 15.91 12.05
CA THR A 163 22.23 15.21 13.32
C THR A 163 23.48 14.46 13.74
N THR A 164 23.95 14.73 14.95
CA THR A 164 25.13 14.06 15.50
C THR A 164 24.96 12.53 15.47
N GLY A 165 25.88 11.86 14.83
CA GLY A 165 25.84 10.40 14.69
C GLY A 165 24.82 9.88 13.68
N HIS A 166 24.03 10.72 13.04
CA HIS A 166 23.00 10.35 12.05
C HIS A 166 21.99 9.32 12.60
N ALA A 167 21.80 9.30 13.91
CA ALA A 167 20.93 8.35 14.59
C ALA A 167 20.41 8.92 15.90
N THR A 168 19.35 8.31 16.41
CA THR A 168 18.81 8.58 17.74
C THR A 168 18.44 7.26 18.41
N GLU A 169 18.61 7.18 19.71
CA GLU A 169 18.16 6.02 20.49
C GLU A 169 16.66 6.13 20.77
N VAL A 170 16.03 4.96 20.80
CA VAL A 170 14.62 4.81 21.15
C VAL A 170 14.53 3.93 22.38
N ASP A 171 13.95 4.51 23.44
CA ASP A 171 13.51 3.77 24.61
C ASP A 171 12.14 4.33 25.01
N VAL A 172 11.11 3.51 24.92
CA VAL A 172 9.72 3.93 25.13
C VAL A 172 8.91 2.83 25.78
N GLU A 173 8.16 3.18 26.78
CA GLU A 173 7.22 2.27 27.42
C GLU A 173 6.04 1.96 26.49
N ILE A 174 5.81 0.67 26.24
CA ILE A 174 4.70 0.18 25.43
C ILE A 174 3.53 -0.13 26.36
N PRO A 175 2.33 0.45 26.14
CA PRO A 175 1.17 0.21 27.00
C PRO A 175 0.80 -1.27 27.12
N GLU A 176 0.40 -1.69 28.30
CA GLU A 176 -0.07 -3.05 28.55
C GLU A 176 -1.24 -3.40 27.60
N GLY A 177 -1.26 -4.63 27.13
CA GLY A 177 -2.26 -5.12 26.19
C GLY A 177 -2.03 -4.73 24.73
N THR A 178 -0.93 -4.03 24.42
CA THR A 178 -0.53 -3.75 23.03
C THR A 178 -0.33 -5.06 22.26
N ARG A 179 -0.97 -5.18 21.11
CA ARG A 179 -0.91 -6.38 20.25
C ARG A 179 -0.11 -6.17 18.98
N GLU A 180 0.03 -4.93 18.56
CA GLU A 180 0.73 -4.57 17.34
C GLU A 180 1.64 -3.37 17.61
N LEU A 181 2.81 -3.35 17.00
CA LEU A 181 3.79 -2.27 17.03
C LEU A 181 4.13 -1.87 15.61
N ALA A 182 4.09 -0.57 15.32
CA ALA A 182 4.51 -0.03 14.04
C ALA A 182 5.80 0.77 14.17
N LEU A 183 6.77 0.45 13.35
CA LEU A 183 7.99 1.23 13.16
C LEU A 183 7.81 2.05 11.88
N ILE A 184 7.78 3.38 11.98
CA ILE A 184 7.47 4.27 10.87
C ILE A 184 8.64 5.24 10.66
N ALA A 185 9.10 5.32 9.42
CA ALA A 185 9.96 6.40 8.96
C ALA A 185 9.17 7.28 7.97
N THR A 186 9.33 8.58 8.10
CA THR A 186 8.71 9.57 7.22
C THR A 186 9.80 10.41 6.55
N ASP A 187 9.41 11.19 5.55
CA ASP A 187 10.26 12.09 4.80
C ASP A 187 10.70 13.36 5.57
N GLY A 188 10.40 13.45 6.87
CA GLY A 188 10.74 14.64 7.66
C GLY A 188 9.99 15.92 7.26
N GLY A 189 9.24 15.90 6.16
CA GLY A 189 8.45 17.02 5.66
C GLY A 189 9.14 17.85 4.57
N ASP A 190 10.29 17.42 4.05
CA ASP A 190 11.03 18.08 2.97
C ASP A 190 11.06 17.28 1.65
N GLY A 191 10.35 16.16 1.60
CA GLY A 191 10.26 15.25 0.47
C GLY A 191 11.08 13.98 0.68
N TYR A 192 10.78 12.96 -0.08
CA TYR A 192 11.30 11.60 0.11
C TYR A 192 12.58 11.29 -0.69
N ASP A 193 13.15 12.26 -1.37
CA ASP A 193 14.33 12.04 -2.21
C ASP A 193 15.56 11.69 -1.34
N CYS A 194 16.07 10.47 -1.53
CA CYS A 194 17.22 9.92 -0.78
C CYS A 194 16.98 9.66 0.72
N ASP A 195 15.74 9.64 1.18
CA ASP A 195 15.39 9.32 2.57
C ASP A 195 15.47 7.82 2.83
N HIS A 196 16.64 7.39 3.28
CA HIS A 196 16.90 6.02 3.66
C HIS A 196 16.93 5.92 5.20
N ALA A 197 16.00 5.19 5.78
CA ALA A 197 15.91 4.99 7.23
C ALA A 197 16.08 3.52 7.60
N ASP A 198 16.94 3.27 8.57
CA ASP A 198 17.22 1.96 9.13
C ASP A 198 16.82 1.92 10.62
N TRP A 199 16.06 0.91 11.02
CA TRP A 199 15.83 0.57 12.42
C TRP A 199 16.89 -0.45 12.86
N ILE A 200 17.74 -0.07 13.81
CA ILE A 200 18.88 -0.89 14.23
C ILE A 200 18.58 -1.56 15.55
N ASN A 201 18.77 -2.89 15.63
CA ASN A 201 18.50 -3.72 16.79
C ASN A 201 17.11 -3.46 17.43
N PRO A 202 16.03 -3.46 16.64
CA PRO A 202 14.71 -3.21 17.19
C PRO A 202 14.30 -4.36 18.10
N THR A 203 14.23 -4.11 19.40
CA THR A 203 13.89 -5.10 20.43
C THR A 203 12.74 -4.62 21.30
N VAL A 204 11.95 -5.54 21.83
CA VAL A 204 10.95 -5.29 22.87
C VAL A 204 11.33 -6.10 24.10
N THR A 205 11.43 -5.41 25.26
CA THR A 205 11.63 -6.06 26.55
C THR A 205 10.27 -6.29 27.19
N LEU A 206 9.97 -7.54 27.57
CA LEU A 206 8.73 -7.91 28.23
C LEU A 206 8.82 -7.69 29.74
N ALA A 207 7.67 -7.71 30.43
CA ALA A 207 7.59 -7.50 31.86
C ALA A 207 8.40 -8.53 32.70
N ASP A 208 8.63 -9.71 32.16
CA ASP A 208 9.46 -10.76 32.78
C ASP A 208 10.97 -10.58 32.53
N GLY A 209 11.37 -9.51 31.84
CA GLY A 209 12.75 -9.21 31.47
C GLY A 209 13.25 -9.93 30.23
N SER A 210 12.46 -10.79 29.61
CA SER A 210 12.81 -11.40 28.33
C SER A 210 12.73 -10.39 27.19
N THR A 211 13.47 -10.63 26.10
CA THR A 211 13.51 -9.73 24.95
C THR A 211 13.01 -10.41 23.68
N ILE A 212 12.31 -9.66 22.87
CA ILE A 212 11.86 -10.06 21.53
C ILE A 212 12.68 -9.27 20.53
N ASP A 213 13.45 -9.95 19.71
CA ASP A 213 14.09 -9.37 18.53
C ASP A 213 13.07 -9.27 17.41
N LEU A 214 12.76 -8.04 16.97
CA LEU A 214 11.77 -7.79 15.93
C LEU A 214 12.28 -8.21 14.55
N THR A 215 13.60 -8.31 14.34
CA THR A 215 14.15 -8.78 13.06
C THR A 215 13.92 -10.28 12.85
N ALA A 216 13.75 -11.03 13.93
CA ALA A 216 13.43 -12.47 13.91
C ALA A 216 11.93 -12.74 13.69
N LYS A 217 11.09 -11.71 13.64
CA LYS A 217 9.64 -11.83 13.46
C LYS A 217 9.23 -11.49 12.04
N LYS A 218 8.24 -12.21 11.53
CA LYS A 218 7.58 -11.80 10.29
C LYS A 218 6.68 -10.61 10.60
N TYR A 219 6.89 -9.49 9.90
CA TYR A 219 6.00 -8.35 10.02
C TYR A 219 4.62 -8.65 9.39
N LEU A 220 3.58 -8.09 9.97
CA LEU A 220 2.20 -8.25 9.50
C LEU A 220 1.97 -7.46 8.21
N ARG A 221 2.50 -6.24 8.16
CA ARG A 221 2.47 -5.33 7.02
C ARG A 221 3.77 -4.56 6.94
N GLY A 222 4.19 -4.24 5.74
CA GLY A 222 5.34 -3.38 5.52
C GLY A 222 5.25 -2.75 4.15
N THR A 223 5.50 -1.44 4.08
CA THR A 223 5.56 -0.66 2.85
C THR A 223 6.81 0.20 2.86
N CYS A 224 7.35 0.49 1.70
CA CYS A 224 8.41 1.46 1.51
C CYS A 224 8.13 2.25 0.23
N GLY A 225 8.57 3.49 0.18
CA GLY A 225 8.35 4.37 -0.98
C GLY A 225 9.10 3.90 -2.23
N TRP A 226 10.26 3.29 -2.03
CA TRP A 226 11.11 2.77 -3.10
C TRP A 226 11.82 1.49 -2.66
N GLY A 227 11.98 0.53 -3.57
CA GLY A 227 12.64 -0.74 -3.29
C GLY A 227 11.79 -1.71 -2.47
N SER A 228 12.37 -2.36 -1.48
CA SER A 228 11.71 -3.30 -0.58
C SER A 228 12.28 -3.18 0.84
N ILE A 229 11.45 -3.48 1.84
CA ILE A 229 11.93 -3.59 3.23
C ILE A 229 12.94 -4.73 3.29
N ALA A 230 14.14 -4.42 3.74
CA ALA A 230 15.21 -5.38 3.95
C ALA A 230 15.38 -5.64 5.45
N VAL A 231 15.56 -6.91 5.86
CA VAL A 231 15.85 -7.28 7.24
C VAL A 231 17.33 -7.58 7.36
N ASN A 232 17.99 -7.01 8.38
CA ASN A 232 19.43 -7.12 8.64
C ASN A 232 20.33 -6.63 7.50
N ARG A 233 19.80 -5.75 6.65
CA ARG A 233 20.51 -5.14 5.52
C ARG A 233 19.99 -3.73 5.28
N ASN A 234 20.83 -2.86 4.75
CA ASN A 234 20.39 -1.55 4.28
C ASN A 234 19.60 -1.68 2.96
N LEU A 235 19.01 -0.58 2.51
CA LEU A 235 18.20 -0.54 1.29
C LEU A 235 18.93 -1.05 0.04
N SER A 236 20.24 -0.87 -0.04
CA SER A 236 21.08 -1.38 -1.14
C SER A 236 21.51 -2.83 -0.97
N GLY A 237 21.01 -3.54 0.06
CA GLY A 237 21.35 -4.93 0.35
C GLY A 237 22.69 -5.13 1.07
N GLY A 238 23.39 -4.05 1.43
CA GLY A 238 24.63 -4.08 2.18
C GLY A 238 24.43 -4.22 3.70
N THR A 239 25.54 -4.26 4.44
CA THR A 239 25.51 -4.32 5.90
C THR A 239 25.05 -2.99 6.49
N LEU A 240 24.18 -3.04 7.51
CA LEU A 240 23.82 -1.87 8.30
C LEU A 240 25.06 -1.30 9.01
N SER A 241 25.23 0.01 8.98
CA SER A 241 26.32 0.65 9.69
C SER A 241 26.00 2.07 10.09
N ILE A 242 26.43 2.47 11.30
CA ILE A 242 26.40 3.85 11.78
C ILE A 242 27.82 4.22 12.21
N ASN A 243 28.35 5.32 11.71
CA ASN A 243 29.68 5.82 12.08
C ASN A 243 30.79 4.75 12.00
N GLY A 244 30.73 3.88 10.99
CA GLY A 244 31.69 2.80 10.80
C GLY A 244 31.46 1.55 11.67
N LYS A 245 30.56 1.59 12.64
CA LYS A 245 30.14 0.40 13.39
C LYS A 245 29.13 -0.38 12.57
N LYS A 246 29.41 -1.67 12.36
CA LYS A 246 28.53 -2.58 11.63
C LYS A 246 27.53 -3.24 12.59
N TYR A 247 26.32 -3.45 12.08
CA TYR A 247 25.21 -4.13 12.77
C TYR A 247 24.75 -5.31 11.90
N ALA A 248 24.48 -6.43 12.55
CA ALA A 248 24.03 -7.66 11.87
C ALA A 248 22.53 -7.81 12.00
#